data_e2344fd560498dc71a6bf33589e42c2c
#
_entry.id   e2344fd560498dc71a6bf33589e42c2c
#
_cell.length_a   1.000
_cell.length_b   1.000
_cell.length_c   1.000
_cell.angle_alpha   90.00
_cell.angle_beta   90.00
_cell.angle_gamma   90.00
#
_symmetry.space_group_name_H-M   'P 1'
#
loop_
_entity.id
_entity.type
_entity.pdbx_description
1 polymer ?
#
loop_
_entity_poly.entity_id
_entity_poly.type
_entity_poly.pdbx_seq_one_letter_code
_entity_poly.pdbx_strand_id
1 'polypeptide(L)'
;ARRTGKIAALVGVCPGFVGNRMLAQRQREAQQLVLEGAMPWDVDRVLYDFGFPMGPFAMSDLAGLDLGWTREASTGETLRDMLCERDRRGQKTGAGYYDYDAQRNAKPSALVEQLVLELAARKGIQRRAIGDEEILQRCIYPMVNEGAKILEEGKAIRASDIDVVWRNGYGWPVYRGGPMFYADTIGLDKVLAGM
;
A
#
# COMPACT_ATOMS: atom_id res chain seq x y z
N ALA A 1 22.47 -12.34 13.02
CA ALA A 1 21.09 -12.69 12.77
C ALA A 1 20.78 -14.12 13.25
N ARG A 2 21.50 -15.15 12.79
CA ARG A 2 21.24 -16.57 13.12
C ARG A 2 21.23 -16.87 14.62
N ARG A 3 22.19 -16.26 15.40
CA ARG A 3 22.25 -16.41 16.87
C ARG A 3 21.05 -15.79 17.62
N THR A 4 20.39 -14.82 17.02
CA THR A 4 19.24 -14.10 17.60
C THR A 4 17.91 -14.60 17.05
N GLY A 5 17.91 -15.69 16.24
CA GLY A 5 16.70 -16.20 15.60
C GLY A 5 16.09 -15.26 14.56
N LYS A 6 16.84 -14.27 14.05
CA LYS A 6 16.37 -13.31 13.05
C LYS A 6 16.73 -13.75 11.65
N ILE A 7 15.81 -13.56 10.71
CA ILE A 7 16.06 -13.69 9.28
C ILE A 7 16.74 -12.42 8.79
N ALA A 8 17.82 -12.55 8.04
CA ALA A 8 18.58 -11.43 7.51
C ALA A 8 18.63 -11.48 5.99
N ALA A 9 18.42 -10.35 5.35
CA ALA A 9 18.77 -10.11 3.96
C ALA A 9 19.83 -9.00 3.91
N LEU A 10 20.88 -9.21 3.11
CA LEU A 10 21.89 -8.20 2.88
C LEU A 10 21.43 -7.30 1.73
N VAL A 11 21.27 -6.01 2.01
CA VAL A 11 20.79 -5.03 1.03
C VAL A 11 21.62 -3.76 1.07
N GLY A 12 21.73 -3.09 -0.07
CA GLY A 12 22.38 -1.78 -0.18
C GLY A 12 21.52 -0.67 0.43
N VAL A 13 22.17 0.43 0.79
CA VAL A 13 21.51 1.63 1.30
C VAL A 13 20.85 2.38 0.13
N CYS A 14 19.56 2.65 0.28
CA CYS A 14 18.78 3.54 -0.57
C CYS A 14 17.58 4.09 0.23
N PRO A 15 16.90 5.16 -0.22
CA PRO A 15 15.70 5.67 0.43
C PRO A 15 14.63 4.58 0.61
N GLY A 16 14.22 4.34 1.86
CA GLY A 16 13.23 3.29 2.17
C GLY A 16 13.78 1.87 2.15
N PHE A 17 15.06 1.67 1.87
CA PHE A 17 15.67 0.37 1.61
C PHE A 17 14.86 -0.43 0.57
N VAL A 18 14.89 -1.76 0.61
CA VAL A 18 14.12 -2.59 -0.32
C VAL A 18 12.62 -2.52 -0.03
N GLY A 19 12.23 -2.77 1.21
CA GLY A 19 10.84 -2.98 1.56
C GLY A 19 9.98 -1.72 1.42
N ASN A 20 10.33 -0.61 2.09
CA ASN A 20 9.55 0.62 2.03
C ASN A 20 9.62 1.30 0.65
N ARG A 21 10.71 1.13 -0.09
CA ARG A 21 10.83 1.63 -1.46
C ARG A 21 9.79 0.99 -2.38
N MET A 22 9.63 -0.32 -2.32
CA MET A 22 8.59 -1.05 -3.05
C MET A 22 7.20 -0.75 -2.51
N LEU A 23 7.04 -0.68 -1.18
CA LEU A 23 5.77 -0.35 -0.53
C LEU A 23 5.23 1.01 -0.99
N ALA A 24 6.09 2.00 -1.20
CA ALA A 24 5.70 3.32 -1.65
C ALA A 24 5.00 3.30 -3.02
N GLN A 25 5.37 2.36 -3.91
CA GLN A 25 4.70 2.20 -5.20
C GLN A 25 3.25 1.73 -5.00
N ARG A 26 3.03 0.71 -4.17
CA ARG A 26 1.69 0.22 -3.83
C ARG A 26 0.83 1.31 -3.20
N GLN A 27 1.39 2.07 -2.25
CA GLN A 27 0.66 3.13 -1.58
C GLN A 27 0.25 4.25 -2.54
N ARG A 28 1.11 4.62 -3.49
CA ARG A 28 0.80 5.62 -4.52
C ARG A 28 -0.35 5.16 -5.39
N GLU A 29 -0.29 3.94 -5.90
CA GLU A 29 -1.35 3.39 -6.75
C GLU A 29 -2.67 3.22 -5.99
N ALA A 30 -2.62 2.76 -4.74
CA ALA A 30 -3.81 2.66 -3.91
C ALA A 30 -4.52 4.01 -3.74
N GLN A 31 -3.77 5.09 -3.48
CA GLN A 31 -4.32 6.43 -3.40
C GLN A 31 -4.94 6.89 -4.73
N GLN A 32 -4.26 6.60 -5.84
CA GLN A 32 -4.73 6.97 -7.17
C GLN A 32 -6.01 6.19 -7.54
N LEU A 33 -6.07 4.88 -7.28
CA LEU A 33 -7.25 4.05 -7.47
C LEU A 33 -8.48 4.60 -6.74
N VAL A 34 -8.28 5.10 -5.51
CA VAL A 34 -9.37 5.69 -4.72
C VAL A 34 -9.90 6.96 -5.38
N LEU A 35 -9.05 7.80 -5.93
CA LEU A 35 -9.50 8.99 -6.66
C LEU A 35 -10.20 8.64 -7.96
N GLU A 36 -9.72 7.61 -8.66
CA GLU A 36 -10.25 7.20 -9.97
C GLU A 36 -11.55 6.39 -9.92
N GLY A 37 -11.91 5.79 -8.78
CA GLY A 37 -13.20 5.07 -8.76
C GLY A 37 -13.42 4.08 -7.63
N ALA A 38 -12.36 3.46 -7.09
CA ALA A 38 -12.45 2.58 -5.94
C ALA A 38 -12.74 3.34 -4.64
N MET A 39 -13.05 2.60 -3.57
CA MET A 39 -13.03 3.12 -2.22
C MET A 39 -11.89 2.48 -1.42
N PRO A 40 -11.43 3.07 -0.30
CA PRO A 40 -10.36 2.48 0.51
C PRO A 40 -10.61 1.01 0.88
N TRP A 41 -11.85 0.67 1.23
CA TRP A 41 -12.25 -0.69 1.58
C TRP A 41 -12.30 -1.66 0.39
N ASP A 42 -12.52 -1.18 -0.83
CA ASP A 42 -12.45 -2.02 -2.03
C ASP A 42 -11.01 -2.46 -2.29
N VAL A 43 -10.07 -1.52 -2.21
CA VAL A 43 -8.65 -1.79 -2.39
C VAL A 43 -8.13 -2.72 -1.28
N ASP A 44 -8.48 -2.46 -0.03
CA ASP A 44 -8.06 -3.28 1.12
C ASP A 44 -8.63 -4.69 1.01
N ARG A 45 -9.89 -4.86 0.61
CA ARG A 45 -10.53 -6.16 0.40
C ARG A 45 -9.78 -6.97 -0.66
N VAL A 46 -9.48 -6.38 -1.81
CA VAL A 46 -8.78 -7.08 -2.90
C VAL A 46 -7.41 -7.57 -2.45
N LEU A 47 -6.67 -6.77 -1.69
CA LEU A 47 -5.37 -7.18 -1.19
C LEU A 47 -5.48 -8.19 -0.04
N TYR A 48 -6.51 -8.11 0.78
CA TYR A 48 -6.82 -9.14 1.78
C TYR A 48 -7.16 -10.48 1.11
N ASP A 49 -8.00 -10.47 0.07
CA ASP A 49 -8.36 -11.66 -0.70
C ASP A 49 -7.14 -12.25 -1.45
N PHE A 50 -6.18 -11.42 -1.85
CA PHE A 50 -4.90 -11.87 -2.39
C PHE A 50 -4.08 -12.63 -1.34
N GLY A 51 -4.27 -12.34 -0.05
CA GLY A 51 -3.63 -13.02 1.08
C GLY A 51 -2.75 -12.14 1.96
N PHE A 52 -2.78 -10.83 1.80
CA PHE A 52 -2.16 -9.92 2.77
C PHE A 52 -2.97 -9.91 4.08
N PRO A 53 -2.31 -9.80 5.24
CA PRO A 53 -3.00 -9.71 6.51
C PRO A 53 -3.78 -8.40 6.67
N MET A 54 -3.46 -7.38 5.85
CA MET A 54 -4.01 -6.04 5.93
C MET A 54 -3.79 -5.30 4.61
N GLY A 55 -4.80 -4.55 4.18
CA GLY A 55 -4.67 -3.67 3.04
C GLY A 55 -3.96 -2.35 3.37
N PRO A 56 -3.63 -1.51 2.35
CA PRO A 56 -2.85 -0.28 2.52
C PRO A 56 -3.51 0.77 3.40
N PHE A 57 -4.81 0.90 3.37
CA PHE A 57 -5.55 1.91 4.14
C PHE A 57 -5.72 1.51 5.60
N ALA A 58 -6.09 0.26 5.86
CA ALA A 58 -6.13 -0.29 7.22
C ALA A 58 -4.73 -0.27 7.88
N MET A 59 -3.68 -0.55 7.11
CA MET A 59 -2.30 -0.46 7.58
C MET A 59 -1.92 0.99 7.91
N SER A 60 -2.33 1.95 7.09
CA SER A 60 -2.09 3.37 7.33
C SER A 60 -2.80 3.87 8.59
N ASP A 61 -4.05 3.43 8.82
CA ASP A 61 -4.81 3.73 10.03
C ASP A 61 -4.18 3.11 11.29
N LEU A 62 -3.62 1.89 11.18
CA LEU A 62 -2.90 1.25 12.27
C LEU A 62 -1.62 2.00 12.63
N ALA A 63 -0.83 2.42 11.64
CA ALA A 63 0.40 3.18 11.84
C ALA A 63 0.14 4.60 12.38
N GLY A 64 -0.98 5.17 12.02
CA GLY A 64 -1.37 6.54 12.31
C GLY A 64 -1.09 7.48 11.14
N LEU A 65 -2.14 8.15 10.67
CA LEU A 65 -2.08 9.04 9.50
C LEU A 65 -1.23 10.29 9.75
N ASP A 66 -1.04 10.66 10.99
CA ASP A 66 -0.20 11.80 11.41
C ASP A 66 1.29 11.48 11.51
N LEU A 67 1.72 10.27 11.13
CA LEU A 67 3.13 9.92 11.11
C LEU A 67 3.88 10.78 10.06
N GLY A 68 4.68 11.75 10.55
CA GLY A 68 5.37 12.72 9.69
C GLY A 68 4.44 13.76 9.04
N TRP A 69 3.21 13.91 9.53
CA TRP A 69 2.29 14.97 9.16
C TRP A 69 2.23 16.04 10.26
N THR A 70 2.17 17.29 9.88
CA THR A 70 1.87 18.39 10.79
C THR A 70 0.81 19.31 10.19
N ARG A 71 0.03 19.97 11.04
CA ARG A 71 -1.04 20.86 10.57
C ARG A 71 -0.50 22.06 9.78
N GLU A 72 0.67 22.54 10.18
CA GLU A 72 1.35 23.70 9.55
C GLU A 72 1.85 23.38 8.13
N ALA A 73 2.22 22.11 7.88
CA ALA A 73 2.70 21.64 6.60
C ALA A 73 1.59 21.04 5.71
N SER A 74 0.37 20.91 6.27
CA SER A 74 -0.77 20.36 5.53
C SER A 74 -1.18 21.29 4.40
N THR A 75 -1.39 20.72 3.22
CA THR A 75 -1.87 21.46 2.05
C THR A 75 -3.35 21.21 1.76
N GLY A 76 -3.96 20.22 2.40
CA GLY A 76 -5.31 19.75 2.09
C GLY A 76 -5.43 19.07 0.71
N GLU A 77 -4.30 18.82 0.03
CA GLU A 77 -4.27 18.29 -1.34
C GLU A 77 -4.29 16.77 -1.42
N THR A 78 -4.24 16.10 -0.28
CA THR A 78 -4.34 14.65 -0.19
C THR A 78 -5.48 14.23 0.71
N LEU A 79 -6.04 13.04 0.48
CA LEU A 79 -7.07 12.50 1.37
C LEU A 79 -6.55 12.34 2.80
N ARG A 80 -5.27 12.02 2.97
CA ARG A 80 -4.59 11.98 4.27
C ARG A 80 -4.62 13.34 4.97
N ASP A 81 -4.30 14.42 4.25
CA ASP A 81 -4.35 15.78 4.81
C ASP A 81 -5.76 16.11 5.29
N MET A 82 -6.75 15.89 4.41
CA MET A 82 -8.16 16.15 4.72
C MET A 82 -8.67 15.38 5.94
N LEU A 83 -8.18 14.15 6.15
CA LEU A 83 -8.49 13.33 7.31
C LEU A 83 -7.80 13.85 8.57
N CYS A 84 -6.49 14.10 8.52
CA CYS A 84 -5.71 14.59 9.66
C CYS A 84 -6.19 15.97 10.13
N GLU A 85 -6.58 16.87 9.23
CA GLU A 85 -7.16 18.18 9.55
C GLU A 85 -8.47 18.07 10.33
N ARG A 86 -9.17 16.95 10.19
CA ARG A 86 -10.42 16.61 10.91
C ARG A 86 -10.18 15.71 12.12
N ASP A 87 -8.92 15.63 12.61
CA ASP A 87 -8.48 14.78 13.72
C ASP A 87 -8.75 13.27 13.52
N ARG A 88 -8.96 12.83 12.28
CA ARG A 88 -9.07 11.43 11.90
C ARG A 88 -7.66 10.87 11.64
N ARG A 89 -6.99 10.40 12.70
CA ARG A 89 -5.58 9.98 12.66
C ARG A 89 -5.39 8.47 12.65
N GLY A 90 -6.44 7.73 12.35
CA GLY A 90 -6.45 6.27 12.33
C GLY A 90 -7.01 5.65 13.60
N GLN A 91 -6.67 4.39 13.86
CA GLN A 91 -7.24 3.60 14.97
C GLN A 91 -7.08 4.27 16.34
N LYS A 92 -6.00 4.99 16.58
CA LYS A 92 -5.73 5.66 17.87
C LYS A 92 -6.73 6.77 18.19
N THR A 93 -7.39 7.35 17.19
CA THR A 93 -8.44 8.35 17.37
C THR A 93 -9.83 7.80 17.11
N GLY A 94 -9.97 6.48 16.87
CA GLY A 94 -11.23 5.84 16.53
C GLY A 94 -11.72 6.11 15.09
N ALA A 95 -10.93 6.85 14.32
CA ALA A 95 -11.29 7.20 12.94
C ALA A 95 -10.05 7.54 12.10
N GLY A 96 -10.03 7.09 10.86
CA GLY A 96 -9.04 7.37 9.83
C GLY A 96 -9.70 7.24 8.47
N TYR A 97 -9.18 6.39 7.61
CA TYR A 97 -9.87 5.93 6.39
C TYR A 97 -11.13 5.11 6.72
N TYR A 98 -11.16 4.53 7.91
CA TYR A 98 -12.30 3.81 8.46
C TYR A 98 -12.83 4.49 9.71
N ASP A 99 -14.06 4.18 10.08
CA ASP A 99 -14.59 4.41 11.41
C ASP A 99 -14.37 3.12 12.23
N TYR A 100 -13.95 3.25 13.49
CA TYR A 100 -13.67 2.12 14.37
C TYR A 100 -14.63 2.09 15.53
N ASP A 101 -15.20 0.91 15.81
CA ASP A 101 -16.01 0.71 17.01
C ASP A 101 -15.12 0.52 18.26
N ALA A 102 -15.75 0.37 19.41
CA ALA A 102 -15.07 0.18 20.70
C ALA A 102 -14.17 -1.07 20.75
N GLN A 103 -14.46 -2.06 19.90
CA GLN A 103 -13.67 -3.27 19.72
C GLN A 103 -12.59 -3.13 18.64
N ARG A 104 -12.44 -1.93 18.04
CA ARG A 104 -11.53 -1.60 16.94
C ARG A 104 -11.85 -2.33 15.62
N ASN A 105 -13.10 -2.75 15.42
CA ASN A 105 -13.50 -3.22 14.11
C ASN A 105 -13.65 -2.05 13.14
N ALA A 106 -13.05 -2.18 11.97
CA ALA A 106 -13.12 -1.18 10.92
C ALA A 106 -14.47 -1.23 10.20
N LYS A 107 -15.06 -0.07 9.95
CA LYS A 107 -16.28 0.08 9.15
C LYS A 107 -16.06 1.14 8.08
N PRO A 108 -16.62 0.98 6.86
CA PRO A 108 -16.64 2.03 5.85
C PRO A 108 -17.21 3.33 6.42
N SER A 109 -16.60 4.46 6.06
CA SER A 109 -16.97 5.77 6.58
C SER A 109 -17.65 6.60 5.49
N ALA A 110 -18.88 7.03 5.72
CA ALA A 110 -19.60 7.92 4.82
C ALA A 110 -18.90 9.28 4.64
N LEU A 111 -18.22 9.77 5.68
CA LEU A 111 -17.41 10.98 5.56
C LEU A 111 -16.23 10.77 4.61
N VAL A 112 -15.56 9.63 4.67
CA VAL A 112 -14.43 9.32 3.78
C VAL A 112 -14.90 9.23 2.34
N GLU A 113 -16.05 8.61 2.09
CA GLU A 113 -16.67 8.59 0.76
C GLU A 113 -16.88 10.00 0.22
N GLN A 114 -17.48 10.90 1.02
CA GLN A 114 -17.67 12.31 0.65
C GLN A 114 -16.35 13.01 0.33
N LEU A 115 -15.31 12.84 1.17
CA LEU A 115 -14.00 13.45 0.97
C LEU A 115 -13.28 12.92 -0.28
N VAL A 116 -13.44 11.64 -0.60
CA VAL A 116 -12.92 11.05 -1.84
C VAL A 116 -13.58 11.70 -3.06
N LEU A 117 -14.92 11.84 -3.05
CA LEU A 117 -15.66 12.45 -4.15
C LEU A 117 -15.30 13.94 -4.30
N GLU A 118 -15.20 14.67 -3.20
CA GLU A 118 -14.78 16.08 -3.18
C GLU A 118 -13.37 16.25 -3.76
N LEU A 119 -12.41 15.44 -3.30
CA LEU A 119 -11.03 15.53 -3.75
C LEU A 119 -10.89 15.15 -5.23
N ALA A 120 -11.58 14.11 -5.69
CA ALA A 120 -11.58 13.71 -7.09
C ALA A 120 -12.15 14.82 -7.99
N ALA A 121 -13.28 15.42 -7.61
CA ALA A 121 -13.89 16.55 -8.31
C ALA A 121 -12.96 17.76 -8.35
N ARG A 122 -12.35 18.12 -7.22
CA ARG A 122 -11.40 19.23 -7.12
C ARG A 122 -10.17 19.04 -8.01
N LYS A 123 -9.72 17.78 -8.20
CA LYS A 123 -8.61 17.42 -9.10
C LYS A 123 -9.04 17.20 -10.55
N GLY A 124 -10.33 17.36 -10.88
CA GLY A 124 -10.85 17.14 -12.23
C GLY A 124 -10.80 15.68 -12.69
N ILE A 125 -10.74 14.72 -11.75
CA ILE A 125 -10.66 13.29 -12.06
C ILE A 125 -12.08 12.76 -12.32
N GLN A 126 -12.31 12.25 -13.52
CA GLN A 126 -13.53 11.50 -13.84
C GLN A 126 -13.46 10.11 -13.24
N ARG A 127 -14.32 9.84 -12.25
CA ARG A 127 -14.41 8.54 -11.61
C ARG A 127 -15.09 7.53 -12.52
N ARG A 128 -14.62 6.30 -12.50
CA ARG A 128 -15.14 5.16 -13.27
C ARG A 128 -15.22 3.91 -12.41
N ALA A 129 -15.92 2.89 -12.88
CA ALA A 129 -15.85 1.57 -12.23
C ALA A 129 -14.44 0.97 -12.41
N ILE A 130 -13.90 0.45 -11.33
CA ILE A 130 -12.60 -0.23 -11.29
C ILE A 130 -12.83 -1.65 -10.76
N GLY A 131 -12.41 -2.66 -11.52
CA GLY A 131 -12.56 -4.06 -11.15
C GLY A 131 -11.44 -4.55 -10.25
N ASP A 132 -11.69 -5.67 -9.56
CA ASP A 132 -10.74 -6.28 -8.62
C ASP A 132 -9.40 -6.64 -9.26
N GLU A 133 -9.42 -7.11 -10.51
CA GLU A 133 -8.19 -7.44 -11.24
C GLU A 133 -7.32 -6.20 -11.47
N GLU A 134 -7.91 -5.08 -11.88
CA GLU A 134 -7.18 -3.81 -12.06
C GLU A 134 -6.61 -3.31 -10.74
N ILE A 135 -7.38 -3.37 -9.65
CA ILE A 135 -6.88 -3.01 -8.31
C ILE A 135 -5.66 -3.84 -7.95
N LEU A 136 -5.75 -5.17 -8.14
CA LEU A 136 -4.65 -6.07 -7.82
C LEU A 136 -3.40 -5.77 -8.66
N GLN A 137 -3.57 -5.65 -9.98
CA GLN A 137 -2.46 -5.38 -10.89
C GLN A 137 -1.77 -4.07 -10.55
N ARG A 138 -2.49 -2.99 -10.39
CA ARG A 138 -1.96 -1.67 -10.05
C ARG A 138 -1.30 -1.62 -8.67
N CYS A 139 -1.76 -2.41 -7.73
CA CYS A 139 -1.11 -2.49 -6.41
C CYS A 139 0.15 -3.36 -6.41
N ILE A 140 0.24 -4.37 -7.27
CA ILE A 140 1.32 -5.37 -7.23
C ILE A 140 2.39 -5.12 -8.31
N TYR A 141 2.02 -4.85 -9.56
CA TYR A 141 2.99 -4.78 -10.66
C TYR A 141 4.01 -3.65 -10.52
N PRO A 142 3.63 -2.42 -10.09
CA PRO A 142 4.63 -1.37 -9.83
C PRO A 142 5.60 -1.72 -8.71
N MET A 143 5.18 -2.51 -7.71
CA MET A 143 6.08 -3.03 -6.68
C MET A 143 7.11 -4.00 -7.28
N VAL A 144 6.66 -4.92 -8.14
CA VAL A 144 7.55 -5.88 -8.83
C VAL A 144 8.56 -5.12 -9.69
N ASN A 145 8.10 -4.15 -10.47
CA ASN A 145 8.98 -3.31 -11.30
C ASN A 145 10.01 -2.56 -10.45
N GLU A 146 9.61 -2.02 -9.31
CA GLU A 146 10.55 -1.38 -8.38
C GLU A 146 11.55 -2.39 -7.80
N GLY A 147 11.11 -3.63 -7.54
CA GLY A 147 12.01 -4.73 -7.17
C GLY A 147 13.04 -5.05 -8.24
N ALA A 148 12.66 -5.04 -9.52
CA ALA A 148 13.57 -5.20 -10.64
C ALA A 148 14.62 -4.08 -10.70
N LYS A 149 14.20 -2.81 -10.52
CA LYS A 149 15.14 -1.67 -10.44
C LYS A 149 16.11 -1.80 -9.25
N ILE A 150 15.64 -2.27 -8.12
CA ILE A 150 16.49 -2.53 -6.94
C ILE A 150 17.58 -3.56 -7.25
N LEU A 151 17.27 -4.59 -8.04
CA LEU A 151 18.25 -5.57 -8.51
C LEU A 151 19.22 -4.96 -9.52
N GLU A 152 18.72 -4.23 -10.51
CA GLU A 152 19.53 -3.55 -11.53
C GLU A 152 20.53 -2.56 -10.90
N GLU A 153 20.11 -1.83 -9.87
CA GLU A 153 20.98 -0.92 -9.12
C GLU A 153 21.95 -1.63 -8.14
N GLY A 154 21.91 -2.96 -8.05
CA GLY A 154 22.73 -3.72 -7.11
C GLY A 154 22.38 -3.47 -5.63
N LYS A 155 21.17 -2.97 -5.32
CA LYS A 155 20.71 -2.76 -3.95
C LYS A 155 20.21 -4.02 -3.27
N ALA A 156 19.84 -5.04 -4.04
CA ALA A 156 19.68 -6.42 -3.61
C ALA A 156 20.54 -7.32 -4.51
N ILE A 157 21.08 -8.39 -3.96
CA ILE A 157 21.96 -9.30 -4.70
C ILE A 157 21.13 -10.27 -5.53
N ARG A 158 19.98 -10.70 -5.00
CA ARG A 158 19.12 -11.73 -5.60
C ARG A 158 17.65 -11.34 -5.45
N ALA A 159 16.84 -11.76 -6.42
CA ALA A 159 15.37 -11.64 -6.35
C ALA A 159 14.81 -12.27 -5.06
N SER A 160 15.35 -13.45 -4.67
CA SER A 160 14.95 -14.13 -3.44
C SER A 160 15.26 -13.35 -2.15
N ASP A 161 16.23 -12.45 -2.14
CA ASP A 161 16.47 -11.58 -0.97
C ASP A 161 15.33 -10.57 -0.80
N ILE A 162 14.78 -10.05 -1.90
CA ILE A 162 13.57 -9.22 -1.91
C ILE A 162 12.36 -10.01 -1.40
N ASP A 163 12.19 -11.24 -1.89
CA ASP A 163 11.10 -12.12 -1.46
C ASP A 163 11.15 -12.42 0.04
N VAL A 164 12.35 -12.67 0.57
CA VAL A 164 12.57 -12.87 2.01
C VAL A 164 12.18 -11.63 2.82
N VAL A 165 12.54 -10.42 2.36
CA VAL A 165 12.16 -9.16 3.00
C VAL A 165 10.63 -9.03 3.04
N TRP A 166 9.95 -9.27 1.94
CA TRP A 166 8.51 -9.11 1.83
C TRP A 166 7.71 -10.14 2.63
N ARG A 167 8.15 -11.40 2.60
CA ARG A 167 7.50 -12.47 3.38
C ARG A 167 7.61 -12.26 4.89
N ASN A 168 8.75 -11.76 5.36
CA ASN A 168 9.02 -11.68 6.79
C ASN A 168 8.79 -10.29 7.39
N GLY A 169 8.75 -9.25 6.58
CA GLY A 169 8.61 -7.87 7.06
C GLY A 169 7.33 -7.15 6.62
N TYR A 170 6.69 -7.60 5.53
CA TYR A 170 5.59 -6.87 4.89
C TYR A 170 4.33 -7.72 4.68
N GLY A 171 4.28 -8.92 5.28
CA GLY A 171 3.09 -9.76 5.26
C GLY A 171 2.74 -10.35 3.90
N TRP A 172 3.71 -10.48 2.98
CA TRP A 172 3.45 -11.16 1.71
C TRP A 172 3.00 -12.62 1.97
N PRO A 173 1.92 -13.10 1.31
CA PRO A 173 1.41 -14.45 1.54
C PRO A 173 2.45 -15.52 1.19
N VAL A 174 2.81 -16.33 2.17
CA VAL A 174 3.91 -17.30 2.08
C VAL A 174 3.73 -18.29 0.93
N TYR A 175 2.50 -18.71 0.67
CA TYR A 175 2.16 -19.66 -0.40
C TYR A 175 2.32 -19.08 -1.82
N ARG A 176 2.51 -17.75 -1.94
CA ARG A 176 2.81 -17.05 -3.20
C ARG A 176 4.31 -16.75 -3.38
N GLY A 177 5.16 -17.24 -2.46
CA GLY A 177 6.60 -17.16 -2.54
C GLY A 177 7.21 -15.82 -2.16
N GLY A 178 6.88 -14.76 -2.82
CA GLY A 178 7.35 -13.39 -2.67
C GLY A 178 7.02 -12.59 -3.92
N PRO A 179 7.20 -11.27 -3.95
CA PRO A 179 6.81 -10.44 -5.10
C PRO A 179 7.56 -10.80 -6.37
N MET A 180 8.86 -11.12 -6.29
CA MET A 180 9.66 -11.45 -7.46
C MET A 180 9.34 -12.86 -7.98
N PHE A 181 9.22 -13.83 -7.08
CA PHE A 181 8.80 -15.19 -7.42
C PHE A 181 7.36 -15.20 -8.00
N TYR A 182 6.47 -14.41 -7.46
CA TYR A 182 5.11 -14.26 -7.98
C TYR A 182 5.13 -13.74 -9.42
N ALA A 183 5.97 -12.73 -9.71
CA ALA A 183 6.10 -12.19 -11.05
C ALA A 183 6.58 -13.23 -12.06
N ASP A 184 7.57 -14.07 -11.68
CA ASP A 184 8.03 -15.18 -12.52
C ASP A 184 6.91 -16.20 -12.76
N THR A 185 6.10 -16.46 -11.74
CA THR A 185 4.99 -17.44 -11.82
C THR A 185 3.88 -16.99 -12.77
N ILE A 186 3.52 -15.70 -12.77
CA ILE A 186 2.46 -15.16 -13.65
C ILE A 186 2.96 -14.76 -15.03
N GLY A 187 4.27 -14.66 -15.21
CA GLY A 187 4.96 -14.24 -16.43
C GLY A 187 5.27 -12.73 -16.46
N LEU A 188 6.53 -12.40 -16.71
CA LEU A 188 7.00 -11.01 -16.76
C LEU A 188 6.32 -10.19 -17.86
N ASP A 189 6.00 -10.81 -19.00
CA ASP A 189 5.27 -10.17 -20.09
C ASP A 189 3.89 -9.69 -19.62
N LYS A 190 3.21 -10.49 -18.78
CA LYS A 190 1.93 -10.10 -18.19
C LYS A 190 2.09 -8.93 -17.22
N VAL A 191 3.14 -8.94 -16.41
CA VAL A 191 3.43 -7.82 -15.51
C VAL A 191 3.68 -6.54 -16.30
N LEU A 192 4.49 -6.61 -17.35
CA LEU A 192 4.81 -5.47 -18.21
C LEU A 192 3.57 -4.92 -18.93
N ALA A 193 2.73 -5.80 -19.46
CA ALA A 193 1.51 -5.39 -20.15
C ALA A 193 0.45 -4.76 -19.24
N GLY A 194 0.47 -5.04 -17.93
CA GLY A 194 -0.46 -4.50 -16.93
C GLY A 194 0.05 -3.27 -16.20
N MET A 195 1.19 -2.72 -16.63
CA MET A 195 1.78 -1.48 -16.09
C MET A 195 1.39 -0.26 -16.94
#